data_4b45703d3979e40646fa6db6fd690dc3
#
_entry.id   4b45703d3979e40646fa6db6fd690dc3
#
_cell.length_a   1.000
_cell.length_b   1.000
_cell.length_c   1.000
_cell.angle_alpha   90.00
_cell.angle_beta   90.00
_cell.angle_gamma   90.00
#
_symmetry.space_group_name_H-M   'P 1'
#
loop_
_entity.id
_entity.type
_entity.pdbx_description
1 polymer ?
#
loop_
_entity_poly.entity_id
_entity_poly.type
_entity_poly.pdbx_seq_one_letter_code
_entity_poly.pdbx_strand_id
1 'polypeptide(L)'
;YMVFLQSFPETLILIYIGLVLAGAKVSDKNIIIIALIGATLSYFIRILPIPPGSNVFIQLPVIVILLFGVCKLSLWLSVVSIILGFLCVSFAEMLFIPLVSYISGISIQEALATPLWRILFPLPEFAFLALITFYLRHKDIHIFKVINTDMPGFKIYGKPLIILSLSVGLVVLGFYY
;
A
#
# COMPACT_ATOMS: atom_id res chain seq x y z
N TYR A 1 11.03 17.74 -3.86
CA TYR A 1 11.67 16.50 -4.37
C TYR A 1 11.59 15.35 -3.36
N MET A 2 11.81 15.57 -2.05
CA MET A 2 11.83 14.52 -1.02
C MET A 2 10.49 13.82 -0.82
N VAL A 3 9.39 14.57 -0.85
CA VAL A 3 8.03 13.99 -0.77
C VAL A 3 7.78 12.99 -1.90
N PHE A 4 8.24 13.30 -3.10
CA PHE A 4 8.11 12.41 -4.25
C PHE A 4 8.94 11.14 -4.10
N LEU A 5 10.19 11.25 -3.61
CA LEU A 5 11.08 10.11 -3.35
C LEU A 5 10.52 9.15 -2.31
N GLN A 6 9.75 9.62 -1.34
CA GLN A 6 9.07 8.79 -0.36
C GLN A 6 7.77 8.22 -0.93
N SER A 7 6.92 9.06 -1.53
CA SER A 7 5.58 8.66 -1.97
C SER A 7 5.58 7.71 -3.17
N PHE A 8 6.61 7.75 -4.02
CA PHE A 8 6.69 6.85 -5.17
C PHE A 8 6.88 5.37 -4.77
N PRO A 9 7.92 4.99 -3.97
CA PRO A 9 8.08 3.59 -3.56
C PRO A 9 6.91 3.11 -2.68
N GLU A 10 6.38 3.96 -1.80
CA GLU A 10 5.20 3.66 -0.98
C GLU A 10 4.00 3.29 -1.86
N THR A 11 3.64 4.15 -2.81
CA THR A 11 2.52 3.91 -3.74
C THR A 11 2.77 2.70 -4.63
N LEU A 12 4.01 2.51 -5.10
CA LEU A 12 4.39 1.37 -5.93
C LEU A 12 4.21 0.05 -5.18
N ILE A 13 4.70 -0.04 -3.96
CA ILE A 13 4.59 -1.24 -3.10
C ILE A 13 3.12 -1.50 -2.76
N LEU A 14 2.36 -0.46 -2.39
CA LEU A 14 0.94 -0.56 -2.08
C LEU A 14 0.16 -1.18 -3.24
N ILE A 15 0.33 -0.67 -4.45
CA ILE A 15 -0.34 -1.19 -5.65
C ILE A 15 0.12 -2.62 -5.93
N TYR A 16 1.42 -2.87 -5.87
CA TYR A 16 2.00 -4.14 -6.24
C TYR A 16 1.55 -5.28 -5.32
N ILE A 17 1.68 -5.09 -3.99
CA ILE A 17 1.28 -6.09 -3.00
C ILE A 17 -0.24 -6.33 -3.06
N GLY A 18 -1.02 -5.26 -3.22
CA GLY A 18 -2.47 -5.37 -3.34
C GLY A 18 -2.91 -6.19 -4.56
N LEU A 19 -2.31 -5.95 -5.73
CA LEU A 19 -2.58 -6.71 -6.95
C LEU A 19 -2.17 -8.19 -6.82
N VAL A 20 -1.00 -8.46 -6.23
CA VAL A 20 -0.54 -9.82 -5.99
C VAL A 20 -1.50 -10.56 -5.07
N LEU A 21 -1.91 -9.97 -3.95
CA LEU A 21 -2.85 -10.56 -3.02
C LEU A 21 -4.25 -10.75 -3.62
N ALA A 22 -4.68 -9.84 -4.46
CA ALA A 22 -5.94 -9.95 -5.19
C ALA A 22 -5.89 -10.94 -6.36
N GLY A 23 -4.71 -11.49 -6.69
CA GLY A 23 -4.53 -12.40 -7.83
C GLY A 23 -4.69 -11.71 -9.19
N ALA A 24 -4.53 -10.40 -9.25
CA ALA A 24 -4.66 -9.63 -10.47
C ALA A 24 -3.32 -9.59 -11.25
N LYS A 25 -3.34 -10.00 -12.51
CA LYS A 25 -2.16 -9.93 -13.39
C LYS A 25 -2.18 -8.63 -14.17
N VAL A 26 -1.29 -7.73 -13.82
CA VAL A 26 -1.11 -6.42 -14.45
C VAL A 26 0.33 -6.28 -14.94
N SER A 27 0.50 -5.59 -16.05
CA SER A 27 1.84 -5.27 -16.59
C SER A 27 2.60 -4.36 -15.63
N ASP A 28 3.86 -4.68 -15.36
CA ASP A 28 4.73 -3.88 -14.49
C ASP A 28 4.84 -2.42 -14.97
N LYS A 29 4.80 -2.18 -16.31
CA LYS A 29 4.78 -0.83 -16.88
C LYS A 29 3.57 -0.01 -16.41
N ASN A 30 2.38 -0.61 -16.42
CA ASN A 30 1.17 0.08 -16.00
C ASN A 30 1.20 0.39 -14.49
N ILE A 31 1.73 -0.54 -13.68
CA ILE A 31 1.89 -0.33 -12.23
C ILE A 31 2.82 0.85 -11.98
N ILE A 32 3.96 0.93 -12.66
CA ILE A 32 4.91 2.03 -12.51
C ILE A 32 4.27 3.36 -12.93
N ILE A 33 3.54 3.40 -14.04
CA ILE A 33 2.86 4.61 -14.51
C ILE A 33 1.83 5.09 -13.47
N ILE A 34 1.02 4.17 -12.95
CA ILE A 34 0.01 4.52 -11.94
C ILE A 34 0.67 4.98 -10.64
N ALA A 35 1.77 4.33 -10.22
CA ALA A 35 2.53 4.74 -9.04
C ALA A 35 3.14 6.14 -9.21
N LEU A 36 3.65 6.48 -10.41
CA LEU A 36 4.15 7.82 -10.72
C LEU A 36 3.04 8.87 -10.64
N ILE A 37 1.88 8.59 -11.22
CA ILE A 37 0.71 9.48 -11.14
C ILE A 37 0.27 9.63 -9.69
N GLY A 38 0.18 8.53 -8.93
CA GLY A 38 -0.20 8.53 -7.52
C GLY A 38 0.76 9.32 -6.64
N ALA A 39 2.07 9.16 -6.85
CA ALA A 39 3.10 9.92 -6.14
C ALA A 39 3.05 11.43 -6.48
N THR A 40 2.81 11.76 -7.75
CA THR A 40 2.63 13.15 -8.19
C THR A 40 1.40 13.76 -7.54
N LEU A 41 0.28 13.03 -7.54
CA LEU A 41 -0.94 13.45 -6.88
C LEU A 41 -0.73 13.67 -5.38
N SER A 42 -0.06 12.72 -4.70
CA SER A 42 0.30 12.84 -3.27
C SER A 42 1.10 14.11 -2.98
N TYR A 43 2.02 14.48 -3.87
CA TYR A 43 2.78 15.72 -3.76
C TYR A 43 1.86 16.96 -3.82
N PHE A 44 0.95 17.02 -4.79
CA PHE A 44 0.01 18.14 -4.91
C PHE A 44 -0.97 18.22 -3.75
N ILE A 45 -1.49 17.09 -3.28
CA ILE A 45 -2.42 17.05 -2.15
C ILE A 45 -1.75 17.58 -0.87
N ARG A 46 -0.46 17.28 -0.64
CA ARG A 46 0.27 17.74 0.54
C ARG A 46 0.56 19.25 0.54
N ILE A 47 0.45 19.94 -0.60
CA ILE A 47 0.55 21.40 -0.69
C ILE A 47 -0.77 22.07 -0.27
N LEU A 48 -1.89 21.36 -0.36
CA LEU A 48 -3.19 21.87 0.05
C LEU A 48 -3.28 21.94 1.58
N PRO A 49 -3.98 22.95 2.13
CA PRO A 49 -4.19 23.09 3.57
C PRO A 49 -5.21 22.05 4.09
N ILE A 50 -4.89 20.78 3.97
CA ILE A 50 -5.73 19.66 4.37
C ILE A 50 -5.13 19.02 5.62
N PRO A 51 -5.96 18.55 6.59
CA PRO A 51 -5.45 17.87 7.78
C PRO A 51 -4.50 16.70 7.45
N PRO A 52 -3.44 16.50 8.22
CA PRO A 52 -2.53 15.37 8.03
C PRO A 52 -3.30 14.04 8.01
N GLY A 53 -2.95 13.16 7.07
CA GLY A 53 -3.64 11.87 6.88
C GLY A 53 -4.84 11.89 5.94
N SER A 54 -5.47 13.03 5.68
CA SER A 54 -6.62 13.14 4.76
C SER A 54 -6.24 12.89 3.28
N ASN A 55 -4.96 12.98 2.95
CA ASN A 55 -4.44 12.70 1.61
C ASN A 55 -4.77 11.27 1.15
N VAL A 56 -4.82 10.30 2.06
CA VAL A 56 -5.13 8.90 1.77
C VAL A 56 -6.53 8.76 1.18
N PHE A 57 -7.53 9.47 1.76
CA PHE A 57 -8.92 9.41 1.29
C PHE A 57 -9.12 9.96 -0.13
N ILE A 58 -8.21 10.80 -0.60
CA ILE A 58 -8.24 11.32 -1.99
C ILE A 58 -7.41 10.42 -2.90
N GLN A 59 -6.23 10.00 -2.43
CA GLN A 59 -5.28 9.25 -3.23
C GLN A 59 -5.78 7.84 -3.56
N LEU A 60 -6.34 7.09 -2.60
CA LEU A 60 -6.79 5.72 -2.84
C LEU A 60 -7.90 5.62 -3.90
N PRO A 61 -8.99 6.42 -3.87
CA PRO A 61 -9.99 6.40 -4.94
C PRO A 61 -9.43 6.72 -6.32
N VAL A 62 -8.48 7.66 -6.41
CA VAL A 62 -7.85 7.98 -7.70
C VAL A 62 -7.04 6.80 -8.22
N ILE A 63 -6.28 6.11 -7.38
CA ILE A 63 -5.54 4.90 -7.78
C ILE A 63 -6.51 3.80 -8.23
N VAL A 64 -7.64 3.62 -7.56
CA VAL A 64 -8.70 2.67 -7.97
C VAL A 64 -9.21 3.00 -9.39
N ILE A 65 -9.51 4.28 -9.66
CA ILE A 65 -9.97 4.73 -10.98
C ILE A 65 -8.89 4.49 -12.04
N LEU A 66 -7.63 4.73 -11.71
CA LEU A 66 -6.51 4.47 -12.64
C LEU A 66 -6.33 2.98 -12.91
N LEU A 67 -6.45 2.11 -11.92
CA LEU A 67 -6.40 0.66 -12.10
C LEU A 67 -7.56 0.18 -12.99
N PHE A 68 -8.76 0.70 -12.75
CA PHE A 68 -9.93 0.38 -13.56
C PHE A 68 -9.76 0.86 -15.01
N GLY A 69 -9.35 2.11 -15.24
CA GLY A 69 -9.26 2.71 -16.57
C GLY A 69 -8.04 2.27 -17.37
N VAL A 70 -6.85 2.27 -16.75
CA VAL A 70 -5.57 1.96 -17.45
C VAL A 70 -5.33 0.47 -17.55
N CYS A 71 -5.58 -0.27 -16.46
CA CYS A 71 -5.34 -1.71 -16.44
C CYS A 71 -6.54 -2.53 -16.88
N LYS A 72 -7.68 -1.90 -17.15
CA LYS A 72 -8.96 -2.55 -17.53
C LYS A 72 -9.39 -3.63 -16.56
N LEU A 73 -9.06 -3.47 -15.29
CA LEU A 73 -9.52 -4.34 -14.21
C LEU A 73 -11.00 -4.04 -13.92
N SER A 74 -11.75 -5.02 -13.40
CA SER A 74 -13.09 -4.69 -12.88
C SER A 74 -12.97 -3.71 -11.71
N LEU A 75 -13.96 -2.83 -11.56
CA LEU A 75 -13.97 -1.83 -10.48
C LEU A 75 -13.81 -2.50 -9.10
N TRP A 76 -14.51 -3.62 -8.90
CA TRP A 76 -14.44 -4.38 -7.66
C TRP A 76 -13.02 -4.91 -7.37
N LEU A 77 -12.36 -5.50 -8.38
CA LEU A 77 -11.00 -6.02 -8.22
C LEU A 77 -10.01 -4.88 -7.94
N SER A 78 -10.18 -3.72 -8.56
CA SER A 78 -9.38 -2.53 -8.29
C SER A 78 -9.55 -2.05 -6.85
N VAL A 79 -10.78 -1.99 -6.34
CA VAL A 79 -11.07 -1.60 -4.95
C VAL A 79 -10.45 -2.61 -3.97
N VAL A 80 -10.69 -3.89 -4.17
CA VAL A 80 -10.14 -4.95 -3.29
C VAL A 80 -8.62 -4.93 -3.28
N SER A 81 -7.98 -4.79 -4.45
CA SER A 81 -6.53 -4.70 -4.54
C SER A 81 -5.98 -3.55 -3.72
N ILE A 82 -6.56 -2.36 -3.84
CA ILE A 82 -6.08 -1.18 -3.13
C ILE A 82 -6.31 -1.28 -1.63
N ILE A 83 -7.46 -1.80 -1.20
CA ILE A 83 -7.73 -2.04 0.23
C ILE A 83 -6.72 -3.03 0.81
N LEU A 84 -6.45 -4.15 0.13
CA LEU A 84 -5.46 -5.12 0.58
C LEU A 84 -4.06 -4.54 0.67
N GLY A 85 -3.66 -3.78 -0.36
CA GLY A 85 -2.37 -3.10 -0.36
C GLY A 85 -2.24 -2.10 0.79
N PHE A 86 -3.27 -1.27 0.99
CA PHE A 86 -3.31 -0.30 2.08
C PHE A 86 -3.22 -0.96 3.45
N LEU A 87 -3.97 -2.03 3.69
CA LEU A 87 -3.90 -2.77 4.95
C LEU A 87 -2.51 -3.36 5.22
N CYS A 88 -1.86 -3.91 4.19
CA CYS A 88 -0.50 -4.44 4.33
C CYS A 88 0.52 -3.36 4.66
N VAL A 89 0.47 -2.21 3.97
CA VAL A 89 1.36 -1.07 4.23
C VAL A 89 1.11 -0.53 5.63
N SER A 90 -0.14 -0.24 6.01
CA SER A 90 -0.47 0.29 7.34
C SER A 90 -0.05 -0.67 8.46
N PHE A 91 -0.18 -1.97 8.27
CA PHE A 91 0.28 -2.96 9.24
C PHE A 91 1.82 -2.95 9.37
N ALA A 92 2.53 -2.86 8.25
CA ALA A 92 3.98 -2.76 8.26
C ALA A 92 4.45 -1.45 8.93
N GLU A 93 3.86 -0.31 8.59
CA GLU A 93 4.13 0.98 9.25
C GLU A 93 3.98 0.89 10.77
N MET A 94 2.88 0.29 11.23
CA MET A 94 2.61 0.13 12.67
C MET A 94 3.69 -0.69 13.39
N LEU A 95 4.33 -1.65 12.70
CA LEU A 95 5.40 -2.47 13.27
C LEU A 95 6.77 -1.80 13.12
N PHE A 96 7.09 -1.32 11.92
CA PHE A 96 8.44 -0.87 11.59
C PHE A 96 8.75 0.52 12.13
N ILE A 97 7.79 1.45 12.15
CA ILE A 97 8.04 2.81 12.63
C ILE A 97 8.47 2.82 14.11
N PRO A 98 7.75 2.18 15.06
CA PRO A 98 8.20 2.09 16.44
C PRO A 98 9.52 1.31 16.61
N LEU A 99 9.68 0.24 15.84
CA LEU A 99 10.90 -0.59 15.89
C LEU A 99 12.13 0.21 15.48
N VAL A 100 12.06 0.94 14.36
CA VAL A 100 13.15 1.79 13.87
C VAL A 100 13.43 2.93 14.84
N SER A 101 12.39 3.54 15.42
CA SER A 101 12.53 4.57 16.45
C SER A 101 13.27 4.03 17.68
N TYR A 102 12.90 2.85 18.14
CA TYR A 102 13.55 2.19 19.29
C TYR A 102 15.03 1.86 19.02
N ILE A 103 15.35 1.29 17.86
CA ILE A 103 16.71 0.89 17.48
C ILE A 103 17.61 2.10 17.23
N SER A 104 17.10 3.13 16.56
CA SER A 104 17.86 4.32 16.21
C SER A 104 18.00 5.32 17.35
N GLY A 105 17.15 5.24 18.37
CA GLY A 105 17.04 6.23 19.45
C GLY A 105 16.49 7.58 18.99
N ILE A 106 15.96 7.66 17.76
CA ILE A 106 15.42 8.90 17.17
C ILE A 106 13.90 8.89 17.32
N SER A 107 13.35 9.98 17.85
CA SER A 107 11.91 10.12 17.96
C SER A 107 11.24 10.26 16.58
N ILE A 108 10.00 9.82 16.47
CA ILE A 108 9.21 9.96 15.23
C ILE A 108 9.11 11.43 14.81
N GLN A 109 9.02 12.34 15.79
CA GLN A 109 8.94 13.79 15.54
C GLN A 109 10.23 14.31 14.93
N GLU A 110 11.39 13.90 15.44
CA GLU A 110 12.71 14.25 14.87
C GLU A 110 12.91 13.65 13.48
N ALA A 111 12.46 12.40 13.27
CA ALA A 111 12.50 11.76 11.96
C ALA A 111 11.66 12.51 10.93
N LEU A 112 10.50 13.02 11.30
CA LEU A 112 9.64 13.83 10.43
C LEU A 112 10.19 15.24 10.20
N ALA A 113 10.91 15.80 11.16
CA ALA A 113 11.51 17.14 11.04
C ALA A 113 12.75 17.14 10.14
N THR A 114 13.52 16.04 10.10
CA THR A 114 14.79 15.97 9.38
C THR A 114 14.59 15.30 8.01
N PRO A 115 14.92 15.97 6.90
CA PRO A 115 14.69 15.43 5.55
C PRO A 115 15.35 14.09 5.28
N LEU A 116 16.55 13.87 5.81
CA LEU A 116 17.29 12.61 5.64
C LEU A 116 16.57 11.45 6.33
N TRP A 117 16.16 11.64 7.57
CA TRP A 117 15.47 10.61 8.34
C TRP A 117 14.08 10.29 7.79
N ARG A 118 13.41 11.27 7.22
CA ARG A 118 12.12 11.08 6.54
C ARG A 118 12.20 10.06 5.39
N ILE A 119 13.37 9.93 4.74
CA ILE A 119 13.61 8.94 3.68
C ILE A 119 14.13 7.63 4.27
N LEU A 120 15.05 7.68 5.23
CA LEU A 120 15.70 6.49 5.78
C LEU A 120 14.77 5.66 6.68
N PHE A 121 13.87 6.31 7.38
CA PHE A 121 12.99 5.68 8.37
C PHE A 121 12.07 4.61 7.78
N PRO A 122 11.41 4.82 6.62
CA PRO A 122 10.56 3.81 6.00
C PRO A 122 11.31 2.78 5.15
N LEU A 123 12.64 2.91 4.94
CA LEU A 123 13.39 1.96 4.11
C LEU A 123 13.30 0.49 4.57
N PRO A 124 13.45 0.16 5.86
CA PRO A 124 13.34 -1.23 6.32
C PRO A 124 11.96 -1.82 6.03
N GLU A 125 10.91 -1.02 6.19
CA GLU A 125 9.54 -1.39 5.86
C GLU A 125 9.37 -1.66 4.37
N PHE A 126 9.86 -0.75 3.51
CA PHE A 126 9.79 -0.93 2.06
C PHE A 126 10.56 -2.17 1.60
N ALA A 127 11.75 -2.43 2.16
CA ALA A 127 12.52 -3.62 1.87
C ALA A 127 11.76 -4.89 2.27
N PHE A 128 11.15 -4.90 3.45
CA PHE A 128 10.36 -6.02 3.94
C PHE A 128 9.13 -6.30 3.06
N LEU A 129 8.36 -5.26 2.76
CA LEU A 129 7.17 -5.39 1.89
C LEU A 129 7.54 -5.81 0.47
N ALA A 130 8.66 -5.31 -0.08
CA ALA A 130 9.14 -5.71 -1.39
C ALA A 130 9.54 -7.21 -1.40
N LEU A 131 10.24 -7.68 -0.36
CA LEU A 131 10.60 -9.09 -0.21
C LEU A 131 9.37 -10.00 -0.10
N ILE A 132 8.38 -9.60 0.71
CA ILE A 132 7.11 -10.34 0.84
C ILE A 132 6.40 -10.37 -0.51
N THR A 133 6.29 -9.24 -1.18
CA THR A 133 5.61 -9.13 -2.48
C THR A 133 6.28 -10.03 -3.52
N PHE A 134 7.62 -10.02 -3.57
CA PHE A 134 8.38 -10.90 -4.44
C PHE A 134 8.15 -12.39 -4.12
N TYR A 135 8.17 -12.75 -2.84
CA TYR A 135 7.92 -14.12 -2.39
C TYR A 135 6.50 -14.59 -2.75
N LEU A 136 5.48 -13.77 -2.47
CA LEU A 136 4.08 -14.09 -2.80
C LEU A 136 3.89 -14.27 -4.31
N ARG A 137 4.48 -13.39 -5.12
CA ARG A 137 4.45 -13.48 -6.58
C ARG A 137 5.15 -14.74 -7.09
N HIS A 138 6.32 -15.08 -6.54
CA HIS A 138 7.08 -16.27 -6.94
C HIS A 138 6.36 -17.58 -6.61
N LYS A 139 5.65 -17.61 -5.50
CA LYS A 139 4.88 -18.78 -5.04
C LYS A 139 3.45 -18.82 -5.57
N ASP A 140 3.04 -17.85 -6.37
CA ASP A 140 1.66 -17.70 -6.91
C ASP A 140 0.59 -17.76 -5.79
N ILE A 141 0.93 -17.13 -4.63
CA ILE A 141 0.06 -17.10 -3.46
C ILE A 141 -0.82 -15.85 -3.55
N HIS A 142 -2.14 -16.06 -3.64
CA HIS A 142 -3.13 -14.99 -3.62
C HIS A 142 -4.23 -15.29 -2.63
N ILE A 143 -4.85 -14.23 -2.09
CA ILE A 143 -6.02 -14.35 -1.21
C ILE A 143 -7.27 -14.65 -2.04
N PHE A 144 -7.37 -14.04 -3.22
CA PHE A 144 -8.48 -14.21 -4.13
C PHE A 144 -7.98 -14.85 -5.43
N LYS A 145 -8.65 -15.89 -5.89
CA LYS A 145 -8.43 -16.43 -7.22
C LYS A 145 -9.52 -15.88 -8.13
N VAL A 146 -9.14 -15.02 -9.05
CA VAL A 146 -10.05 -14.54 -10.10
C VAL A 146 -10.35 -15.73 -11.02
N ILE A 147 -11.54 -16.30 -10.91
CA ILE A 147 -11.91 -17.51 -11.65
C ILE A 147 -12.47 -17.19 -13.02
N ASN A 148 -13.03 -15.98 -13.23
CA ASN A 148 -13.50 -15.51 -14.54
C ASN A 148 -13.57 -13.99 -14.59
N THR A 149 -13.28 -13.42 -15.76
CA THR A 149 -13.29 -11.97 -16.01
C THR A 149 -14.70 -11.37 -16.03
N ASP A 150 -15.75 -12.18 -16.21
CA ASP A 150 -17.11 -11.67 -16.42
C ASP A 150 -17.99 -11.68 -15.16
N MET A 151 -17.69 -12.51 -14.17
CA MET A 151 -18.25 -12.43 -12.82
C MET A 151 -17.26 -13.01 -11.83
N PRO A 152 -16.77 -12.25 -10.83
CA PRO A 152 -15.86 -12.77 -9.83
C PRO A 152 -16.63 -13.70 -8.88
N GLY A 153 -16.57 -14.99 -9.15
CA GLY A 153 -16.87 -16.01 -8.15
C GLY A 153 -15.77 -15.98 -7.10
N PHE A 154 -15.99 -15.26 -5.99
CA PHE A 154 -15.04 -15.20 -4.89
C PHE A 154 -14.95 -16.57 -4.19
N LYS A 155 -13.88 -17.32 -4.42
CA LYS A 155 -13.45 -18.34 -3.48
C LYS A 155 -12.45 -17.73 -2.50
N ILE A 156 -12.93 -17.39 -1.33
CA ILE A 156 -12.09 -16.95 -0.21
C ILE A 156 -11.45 -18.20 0.40
N TYR A 157 -10.13 -18.29 0.36
CA TYR A 157 -9.42 -19.34 1.07
C TYR A 157 -9.27 -18.96 2.54
N GLY A 158 -9.86 -19.75 3.45
CA GLY A 158 -10.11 -19.40 4.85
C GLY A 158 -8.91 -18.97 5.72
N LYS A 159 -7.66 -19.40 5.42
CA LYS A 159 -6.49 -19.00 6.20
C LYS A 159 -6.10 -17.53 6.06
N PRO A 160 -6.15 -16.89 4.86
CA PRO A 160 -5.85 -15.47 4.72
C PRO A 160 -6.91 -14.54 5.29
N LEU A 161 -8.16 -14.99 5.46
CA LEU A 161 -9.20 -14.16 6.09
C LEU A 161 -8.90 -13.87 7.55
N ILE A 162 -8.29 -14.81 8.26
CA ILE A 162 -7.88 -14.65 9.67
C ILE A 162 -6.77 -13.59 9.77
N ILE A 163 -5.79 -13.63 8.85
CA ILE A 163 -4.71 -12.64 8.81
C ILE A 163 -5.28 -11.25 8.48
N LEU A 164 -6.22 -11.17 7.53
CA LEU A 164 -6.87 -9.92 7.18
C LEU A 164 -7.70 -9.34 8.34
N SER A 165 -8.46 -10.17 9.05
CA SER A 165 -9.27 -9.72 10.19
C SER A 165 -8.40 -9.28 11.36
N LEU A 166 -7.27 -9.95 11.61
CA LEU A 166 -6.29 -9.54 12.63
C LEU A 166 -5.61 -8.22 12.26
N SER A 167 -5.24 -8.03 10.98
CA SER A 167 -4.61 -6.77 10.54
C SER A 167 -5.60 -5.60 10.58
N VAL A 168 -6.86 -5.79 10.19
CA VAL A 168 -7.91 -4.76 10.33
C VAL A 168 -8.14 -4.42 11.80
N GLY A 169 -8.22 -5.41 12.68
CA GLY A 169 -8.39 -5.21 14.12
C GLY A 169 -7.24 -4.42 14.73
N LEU A 170 -5.99 -4.72 14.35
CA LEU A 170 -4.79 -4.01 14.82
C LEU A 170 -4.72 -2.58 14.30
N VAL A 171 -5.06 -2.34 13.03
CA VAL A 171 -5.11 -0.98 12.47
C VAL A 171 -6.16 -0.14 13.19
N VAL A 172 -7.34 -0.68 13.43
CA VAL A 172 -8.41 0.01 14.20
C VAL A 172 -7.94 0.33 15.62
N LEU A 173 -7.27 -0.61 16.30
CA LEU A 173 -6.71 -0.37 17.63
C LEU A 173 -5.61 0.70 17.63
N GLY A 174 -4.76 0.73 16.58
CA GLY A 174 -3.70 1.75 16.43
C GLY A 174 -4.21 3.18 16.20
N PHE A 175 -5.43 3.35 15.69
CA PHE A 175 -6.06 4.67 15.57
C PHE A 175 -6.68 5.18 16.88
N TYR A 176 -6.85 4.31 17.88
CA TYR A 176 -7.44 4.66 19.20
C TYR A 176 -6.40 4.98 20.27
N TYR A 177 -5.11 4.76 20.02
CA TYR A 177 -3.99 5.10 20.89
C TYR A 177 -3.03 6.07 20.20
#